data_6856367db7a98bcd84143c16934c7c40
#
_entry.id   6856367db7a98bcd84143c16934c7c40
#
_cell.length_a   1.000
_cell.length_b   1.000
_cell.length_c   1.000
_cell.angle_alpha   90.00
_cell.angle_beta   90.00
_cell.angle_gamma   90.00
#
_symmetry.space_group_name_H-M   'P 1'
#
loop_
_entity.id
_entity.type
_entity.pdbx_description
1 polymer ?
#
loop_
_entity_poly.entity_id
_entity_poly.type
_entity_poly.pdbx_seq_one_letter_code
_entity_poly.pdbx_strand_id
1 'polypeptide(L)'
;MKRCFCYLLTLVLGSLAVGGLVFALLRTDVLTLTAATPTALFFFAATAAAGLGGLLAYLLGGLLADRTPALADAWLCCGEASAVGALGALLTALITALSTASGVGLHIGAALCCTFLALMAGGILCFLRRYVTTRFTCSCGQSC
;
A
#
# COMPACT_ATOMS: atom_id res chain seq x y z
N MET A 1 -4.53 -21.90 -0.32
CA MET A 1 -3.16 -21.34 -0.36
C MET A 1 -2.71 -20.93 -1.77
N LYS A 2 -2.82 -21.75 -2.83
CA LYS A 2 -2.33 -21.40 -4.19
C LYS A 2 -2.94 -20.10 -4.78
N ARG A 3 -4.22 -19.83 -4.57
CA ARG A 3 -4.88 -18.61 -5.10
C ARG A 3 -4.44 -17.31 -4.41
N CYS A 4 -4.14 -17.39 -3.13
CA CYS A 4 -3.62 -16.25 -2.36
C CYS A 4 -2.22 -15.88 -2.83
N PHE A 5 -1.36 -16.87 -3.03
CA PHE A 5 0.01 -16.67 -3.51
C PHE A 5 0.07 -16.01 -4.90
N CYS A 6 -0.73 -16.48 -5.86
CA CYS A 6 -0.81 -15.88 -7.19
C CYS A 6 -1.25 -14.41 -7.15
N TYR A 7 -2.23 -14.10 -6.29
CA TYR A 7 -2.72 -12.74 -6.14
C TYR A 7 -1.65 -11.83 -5.51
N LEU A 8 -0.99 -12.30 -4.46
CA LEU A 8 0.08 -11.57 -3.78
C LEU A 8 1.25 -11.29 -4.73
N LEU A 9 1.63 -12.27 -5.55
CA LEU A 9 2.68 -12.11 -6.57
C LEU A 9 2.30 -11.03 -7.60
N THR A 10 1.07 -11.06 -8.11
CA THR A 10 0.57 -10.06 -9.07
C THR A 10 0.57 -8.66 -8.47
N LEU A 11 0.21 -8.55 -7.19
CA LEU A 11 0.14 -7.29 -6.46
C LEU A 11 1.54 -6.71 -6.24
N VAL A 12 2.52 -7.55 -5.86
CA VAL A 12 3.92 -7.14 -5.72
C VAL A 12 4.51 -6.71 -7.05
N LEU A 13 4.31 -7.49 -8.11
CA LEU A 13 4.80 -7.13 -9.45
C LEU A 13 4.18 -5.82 -9.95
N GLY A 14 2.87 -5.62 -9.73
CA GLY A 14 2.19 -4.38 -10.08
C GLY A 14 2.72 -3.18 -9.30
N SER A 15 2.96 -3.32 -8.00
CA SER A 15 3.52 -2.24 -7.18
C SER A 15 4.94 -1.89 -7.57
N LEU A 16 5.78 -2.87 -7.91
CA LEU A 16 7.13 -2.64 -8.43
C LEU A 16 7.11 -1.92 -9.79
N ALA A 17 6.16 -2.27 -10.66
CA ALA A 17 5.99 -1.58 -11.94
C ALA A 17 5.62 -0.11 -11.74
N VAL A 18 4.74 0.21 -10.78
CA VAL A 18 4.40 1.60 -10.42
C VAL A 18 5.64 2.35 -9.92
N GLY A 19 6.40 1.77 -9.00
CA GLY A 19 7.62 2.40 -8.49
C GLY A 19 8.68 2.61 -9.57
N GLY A 20 8.88 1.63 -10.45
CA GLY A 20 9.80 1.73 -11.60
C GLY A 20 9.38 2.83 -12.58
N LEU A 21 8.08 2.96 -12.85
CA LEU A 21 7.54 4.04 -13.68
C LEU A 21 7.80 5.42 -13.06
N VAL A 22 7.51 5.58 -11.77
CA VAL A 22 7.76 6.83 -11.04
C VAL A 22 9.24 7.18 -11.05
N PHE A 23 10.12 6.20 -10.81
CA PHE A 23 11.56 6.41 -10.89
C PHE A 23 12.02 6.88 -12.28
N ALA A 24 11.51 6.26 -13.36
CA ALA A 24 11.79 6.64 -14.71
C ALA A 24 11.32 8.08 -15.01
N LEU A 25 10.11 8.45 -14.59
CA LEU A 25 9.56 9.79 -14.77
C LEU A 25 10.37 10.87 -14.02
N LEU A 26 10.87 10.55 -12.82
CA LEU A 26 11.75 11.45 -12.06
C LEU A 26 13.13 11.59 -12.70
N ARG A 27 13.65 10.54 -13.35
CA ARG A 27 14.95 10.55 -14.05
C ARG A 27 14.92 11.28 -15.38
N THR A 28 13.77 11.34 -16.03
CA THR A 28 13.57 12.05 -17.32
C THR A 28 13.14 13.50 -17.14
N ASP A 29 13.19 14.04 -15.91
CA ASP A 29 12.79 15.41 -15.54
C ASP A 29 11.34 15.78 -15.94
N VAL A 30 10.51 14.77 -16.25
CA VAL A 30 9.06 14.96 -16.47
C VAL A 30 8.38 15.32 -15.14
N LEU A 31 8.87 14.74 -14.04
CA LEU A 31 8.50 15.11 -12.68
C LEU A 31 9.73 15.66 -11.97
N THR A 32 9.68 16.92 -11.55
CA THR A 32 10.78 17.55 -10.81
C THR A 32 10.52 17.48 -9.32
N LEU A 33 11.32 16.72 -8.61
CA LEU A 33 11.32 16.64 -7.16
C LEU A 33 12.71 17.08 -6.66
N THR A 34 12.78 18.28 -6.07
CA THR A 34 14.01 18.80 -5.50
C THR A 34 13.90 18.83 -3.97
N ALA A 35 14.97 18.43 -3.27
CA ALA A 35 14.98 18.26 -1.82
C ALA A 35 14.62 19.55 -1.02
N ALA A 36 14.86 20.71 -1.62
CA ALA A 36 14.59 22.01 -0.98
C ALA A 36 13.17 22.55 -1.21
N THR A 37 12.31 21.82 -1.93
CA THR A 37 10.96 22.31 -2.24
C THR A 37 9.96 21.88 -1.17
N PRO A 38 9.00 22.77 -0.80
CA PRO A 38 7.91 22.39 0.11
C PRO A 38 7.08 21.22 -0.43
N THR A 39 7.07 21.01 -1.75
CA THR A 39 6.39 19.89 -2.41
C THR A 39 6.96 18.52 -2.03
N ALA A 40 8.30 18.39 -1.93
CA ALA A 40 8.95 17.15 -1.51
C ALA A 40 8.59 16.81 -0.05
N LEU A 41 8.66 17.80 0.82
CA LEU A 41 8.34 17.64 2.24
C LEU A 41 6.86 17.27 2.44
N PHE A 42 5.97 17.92 1.71
CA PHE A 42 4.54 17.62 1.70
C PHE A 42 4.27 16.19 1.19
N PHE A 43 4.95 15.76 0.12
CA PHE A 43 4.83 14.41 -0.42
C PHE A 43 5.20 13.35 0.62
N PHE A 44 6.36 13.48 1.28
CA PHE A 44 6.80 12.51 2.29
C PHE A 44 5.92 12.55 3.56
N ALA A 45 5.47 13.74 3.98
CA ALA A 45 4.54 13.87 5.11
C ALA A 45 3.19 13.20 4.79
N ALA A 46 2.65 13.42 3.60
CA ALA A 46 1.40 12.78 3.15
C ALA A 46 1.56 11.26 3.05
N THR A 47 2.71 10.78 2.55
CA THR A 47 3.01 9.35 2.48
C THR A 47 3.11 8.72 3.86
N ALA A 48 3.76 9.38 4.81
CA ALA A 48 3.85 8.92 6.20
C ALA A 48 2.47 8.89 6.87
N ALA A 49 1.65 9.91 6.66
CA ALA A 49 0.28 9.96 7.17
C ALA A 49 -0.59 8.85 6.56
N ALA A 50 -0.45 8.59 5.26
CA ALA A 50 -1.15 7.47 4.58
C ALA A 50 -0.69 6.11 5.14
N GLY A 51 0.61 5.92 5.41
CA GLY A 51 1.14 4.73 6.05
C GLY A 51 0.56 4.50 7.44
N LEU A 52 0.50 5.54 8.28
CA LEU A 52 -0.15 5.47 9.59
C LEU A 52 -1.64 5.13 9.47
N GLY A 53 -2.35 5.78 8.55
CA GLY A 53 -3.76 5.49 8.27
C GLY A 53 -3.98 4.05 7.82
N GLY A 54 -3.09 3.52 6.98
CA GLY A 54 -3.08 2.13 6.53
C GLY A 54 -2.87 1.13 7.67
N LEU A 55 -1.96 1.42 8.61
CA LEU A 55 -1.77 0.60 9.81
C LEU A 55 -2.99 0.61 10.73
N LEU A 56 -3.61 1.77 10.93
CA LEU A 56 -4.85 1.87 11.71
C LEU A 56 -5.97 1.09 11.04
N ALA A 57 -6.12 1.20 9.72
CA ALA A 57 -7.09 0.41 8.96
C ALA A 57 -6.81 -1.09 9.07
N TYR A 58 -5.53 -1.49 9.08
CA TYR A 58 -5.13 -2.88 9.33
C TYR A 58 -5.58 -3.36 10.71
N LEU A 59 -5.31 -2.62 11.76
CA LEU A 59 -5.71 -2.99 13.13
C LEU A 59 -7.23 -3.08 13.28
N LEU A 60 -7.96 -2.09 12.76
CA LEU A 60 -9.42 -2.08 12.78
C LEU A 60 -10.02 -3.23 11.96
N GLY A 61 -9.42 -3.53 10.80
CA GLY A 61 -9.82 -4.66 9.97
C GLY A 61 -9.62 -6.00 10.68
N GLY A 62 -8.54 -6.17 11.42
CA GLY A 62 -8.30 -7.35 12.27
C GLY A 62 -9.38 -7.55 13.34
N LEU A 63 -9.75 -6.47 14.03
CA LEU A 63 -10.83 -6.50 15.02
C LEU A 63 -12.20 -6.85 14.41
N LEU A 64 -12.45 -6.45 13.17
CA LEU A 64 -13.67 -6.78 12.45
C LEU A 64 -13.66 -8.22 11.90
N ALA A 65 -12.49 -8.70 11.47
CA ALA A 65 -12.30 -10.05 10.94
C ALA A 65 -12.53 -11.13 12.00
N ASP A 66 -12.22 -10.82 13.25
CA ASP A 66 -12.41 -11.73 14.39
C ASP A 66 -13.88 -12.10 14.63
N ARG A 67 -14.80 -11.30 14.07
CA ARG A 67 -16.25 -11.52 14.21
C ARG A 67 -16.88 -12.43 13.13
N THR A 68 -16.17 -12.71 12.04
CA THR A 68 -16.71 -13.51 10.93
C THR A 68 -15.62 -14.36 10.27
N PRO A 69 -15.74 -15.71 10.29
CA PRO A 69 -14.70 -16.61 9.78
C PRO A 69 -14.38 -16.42 8.29
N ALA A 70 -15.38 -16.06 7.47
CA ALA A 70 -15.18 -15.79 6.05
C ALA A 70 -14.32 -14.52 5.79
N LEU A 71 -14.34 -13.58 6.74
CA LEU A 71 -13.54 -12.36 6.69
C LEU A 71 -12.12 -12.61 7.18
N ALA A 72 -11.93 -13.53 8.13
CA ALA A 72 -10.61 -13.89 8.65
C ALA A 72 -9.69 -14.43 7.56
N ASP A 73 -10.17 -15.31 6.68
CA ASP A 73 -9.39 -15.84 5.56
C ASP A 73 -9.00 -14.75 4.56
N ALA A 74 -9.91 -13.82 4.27
CA ALA A 74 -9.62 -12.69 3.39
C ALA A 74 -8.62 -11.72 4.02
N TRP A 75 -8.71 -11.53 5.34
CA TRP A 75 -7.81 -10.69 6.10
C TRP A 75 -6.39 -11.23 6.10
N LEU A 76 -6.20 -12.51 6.39
CA LEU A 76 -4.89 -13.15 6.37
C LEU A 76 -4.19 -13.05 4.99
N CYS A 77 -4.94 -13.07 3.89
CA CYS A 77 -4.36 -13.00 2.55
C CYS A 77 -4.08 -11.56 2.07
N CYS A 78 -5.04 -10.65 2.26
CA CYS A 78 -4.96 -9.28 1.72
C CYS A 78 -4.42 -8.29 2.76
N GLY A 79 -4.65 -8.54 4.05
CA GLY A 79 -4.23 -7.67 5.14
C GLY A 79 -2.71 -7.62 5.30
N GLU A 80 -2.02 -8.74 5.17
CA GLU A 80 -0.55 -8.78 5.26
C GLU A 80 0.11 -7.88 4.20
N ALA A 81 -0.38 -7.91 2.96
CA ALA A 81 0.13 -7.04 1.90
C ALA A 81 -0.11 -5.55 2.22
N SER A 82 -1.28 -5.23 2.77
CA SER A 82 -1.62 -3.86 3.21
C SER A 82 -0.72 -3.40 4.37
N ALA A 83 -0.46 -4.26 5.36
CA ALA A 83 0.40 -3.94 6.50
C ALA A 83 1.86 -3.71 6.07
N VAL A 84 2.40 -4.60 5.24
CA VAL A 84 3.76 -4.46 4.68
C VAL A 84 3.87 -3.17 3.85
N GLY A 85 2.88 -2.89 3.02
CA GLY A 85 2.83 -1.64 2.24
C GLY A 85 2.76 -0.40 3.13
N ALA A 86 1.94 -0.41 4.17
CA ALA A 86 1.79 0.71 5.11
C ALA A 86 3.07 0.97 5.91
N LEU A 87 3.70 -0.08 6.47
CA LEU A 87 4.97 0.01 7.19
C LEU A 87 6.09 0.46 6.26
N GLY A 88 6.19 -0.11 5.07
CA GLY A 88 7.20 0.26 4.07
C GLY A 88 7.07 1.72 3.65
N ALA A 89 5.86 2.21 3.38
CA ALA A 89 5.60 3.60 3.03
C ALA A 89 6.01 4.55 4.17
N LEU A 90 5.62 4.24 5.41
CA LEU A 90 5.95 5.04 6.59
C LEU A 90 7.46 5.12 6.80
N LEU A 91 8.14 3.98 6.86
CA LEU A 91 9.58 3.92 7.11
C LEU A 91 10.37 4.60 5.99
N THR A 92 10.04 4.34 4.72
CA THR A 92 10.73 4.95 3.58
C THR A 92 10.53 6.46 3.57
N ALA A 93 9.32 6.96 3.84
CA ALA A 93 9.04 8.39 3.91
C ALA A 93 9.83 9.06 5.03
N LEU A 94 9.87 8.46 6.23
CA LEU A 94 10.63 8.99 7.36
C LEU A 94 12.14 9.00 7.09
N ILE A 95 12.70 7.88 6.60
CA ILE A 95 14.14 7.78 6.30
C ILE A 95 14.52 8.81 5.24
N THR A 96 13.73 8.95 4.16
CA THR A 96 14.03 9.89 3.09
C THR A 96 13.89 11.34 3.54
N ALA A 97 12.89 11.66 4.38
CA ALA A 97 12.70 12.99 4.93
C ALA A 97 13.83 13.40 5.91
N LEU A 98 14.32 12.46 6.72
CA LEU A 98 15.35 12.72 7.73
C LEU A 98 16.78 12.67 7.15
N SER A 99 17.01 11.94 6.07
CA SER A 99 18.35 11.69 5.51
C SER A 99 18.93 12.84 4.70
N THR A 100 18.30 14.02 4.63
CA THR A 100 18.73 15.13 3.75
C THR A 100 19.14 14.65 2.35
N ALA A 101 18.49 13.60 1.87
CA ALA A 101 18.81 12.96 0.61
C ALA A 101 18.64 13.97 -0.55
N SER A 102 19.63 14.04 -1.42
CA SER A 102 19.62 14.89 -2.60
C SER A 102 19.83 14.06 -3.86
N GLY A 103 19.37 14.54 -4.99
CA GLY A 103 19.57 13.89 -6.28
C GLY A 103 18.95 12.49 -6.36
N VAL A 104 19.76 11.50 -6.73
CA VAL A 104 19.31 10.12 -6.99
C VAL A 104 18.68 9.47 -5.74
N GLY A 105 19.18 9.77 -4.54
CA GLY A 105 18.64 9.24 -3.30
C GLY A 105 17.19 9.65 -3.07
N LEU A 106 16.85 10.91 -3.37
CA LEU A 106 15.48 11.42 -3.29
C LEU A 106 14.54 10.73 -4.28
N HIS A 107 15.01 10.50 -5.52
CA HIS A 107 14.22 9.80 -6.55
C HIS A 107 13.95 8.35 -6.17
N ILE A 108 14.95 7.65 -5.61
CA ILE A 108 14.78 6.28 -5.11
C ILE A 108 13.77 6.25 -3.96
N GLY A 109 13.90 7.17 -3.00
CA GLY A 109 12.97 7.28 -1.87
C GLY A 109 11.53 7.52 -2.32
N ALA A 110 11.31 8.45 -3.25
CA ALA A 110 9.99 8.71 -3.81
C ALA A 110 9.41 7.51 -4.56
N ALA A 111 10.22 6.82 -5.36
CA ALA A 111 9.81 5.61 -6.08
C ALA A 111 9.42 4.48 -5.12
N LEU A 112 10.19 4.26 -4.05
CA LEU A 112 9.87 3.28 -3.01
C LEU A 112 8.60 3.65 -2.26
N CYS A 113 8.39 4.93 -1.92
CA CYS A 113 7.15 5.40 -1.32
C CYS A 113 5.93 5.03 -2.20
N CYS A 114 6.00 5.31 -3.50
CA CYS A 114 4.92 4.97 -4.43
C CYS A 114 4.72 3.46 -4.57
N THR A 115 5.80 2.66 -4.55
CA THR A 115 5.72 1.20 -4.57
C THR A 115 4.93 0.69 -3.36
N PHE A 116 5.28 1.13 -2.17
CA PHE A 116 4.63 0.71 -0.92
C PHE A 116 3.20 1.21 -0.80
N LEU A 117 2.91 2.44 -1.25
CA LEU A 117 1.53 2.96 -1.31
C LEU A 117 0.67 2.14 -2.27
N ALA A 118 1.20 1.76 -3.44
CA ALA A 118 0.50 0.91 -4.39
C ALA A 118 0.22 -0.48 -3.81
N LEU A 119 1.18 -1.06 -3.06
CA LEU A 119 1.02 -2.34 -2.37
C LEU A 119 -0.07 -2.25 -1.29
N MET A 120 -0.05 -1.20 -0.47
CA MET A 120 -1.06 -0.94 0.55
C MET A 120 -2.46 -0.78 -0.05
N ALA A 121 -2.60 0.06 -1.07
CA ALA A 121 -3.88 0.29 -1.75
C ALA A 121 -4.42 -0.99 -2.39
N GLY A 122 -3.57 -1.77 -3.03
CA GLY A 122 -3.94 -3.06 -3.62
C GLY A 122 -4.42 -4.07 -2.57
N GLY A 123 -3.76 -4.14 -1.40
CA GLY A 123 -4.19 -4.95 -0.26
C GLY A 123 -5.58 -4.55 0.26
N ILE A 124 -5.82 -3.24 0.43
CA ILE A 124 -7.12 -2.70 0.86
C ILE A 124 -8.21 -3.01 -0.18
N LEU A 125 -7.94 -2.78 -1.47
CA LEU A 125 -8.89 -3.09 -2.55
C LEU A 125 -9.23 -4.58 -2.63
N CYS A 126 -8.23 -5.45 -2.43
CA CYS A 126 -8.44 -6.90 -2.35
C CYS A 126 -9.41 -7.25 -1.22
N PHE A 127 -9.18 -6.71 -0.03
CA PHE A 127 -10.03 -6.93 1.13
C PHE A 127 -11.45 -6.42 0.91
N LEU A 128 -11.59 -5.18 0.42
CA LEU A 128 -12.90 -4.58 0.11
C LEU A 128 -13.69 -5.40 -0.90
N ARG A 129 -13.04 -5.84 -1.98
CA ARG A 129 -13.68 -6.68 -3.00
C ARG A 129 -14.20 -7.98 -2.40
N ARG A 130 -13.41 -8.64 -1.55
CA ARG A 130 -13.82 -9.86 -0.85
C ARG A 130 -14.97 -9.59 0.11
N TYR A 131 -14.90 -8.52 0.89
CA TYR A 131 -15.95 -8.10 1.81
C TYR A 131 -17.30 -7.87 1.10
N VAL A 132 -17.26 -7.08 0.01
CA VAL A 132 -18.45 -6.78 -0.79
C VAL A 132 -19.04 -8.07 -1.38
N THR A 133 -18.22 -8.94 -1.96
CA THR A 133 -18.68 -10.20 -2.56
C THR A 133 -19.36 -11.09 -1.51
N THR A 134 -18.78 -11.19 -0.32
CA THR A 134 -19.36 -12.01 0.76
C THR A 134 -20.72 -11.45 1.22
N ARG A 135 -20.86 -10.13 1.31
CA ARG A 135 -22.12 -9.49 1.68
C ARG A 135 -23.24 -9.68 0.66
N PHE A 136 -22.91 -9.58 -0.63
CA PHE A 136 -23.89 -9.75 -1.71
C PHE A 136 -24.32 -11.21 -1.89
N THR A 137 -23.43 -12.20 -1.69
CA THR A 137 -23.79 -13.61 -1.77
C THR A 137 -24.70 -14.04 -0.60
N CYS A 138 -24.47 -13.52 0.60
CA CYS A 138 -25.38 -13.79 1.74
C CYS A 138 -26.75 -13.12 1.57
N SER A 139 -26.88 -12.02 0.85
CA SER A 139 -28.16 -11.32 0.62
C SER A 139 -29.07 -12.03 -0.40
N CYS A 140 -28.52 -12.93 -1.24
CA CYS A 140 -29.28 -13.66 -2.27
C CYS A 140 -29.82 -15.03 -1.83
N GLY A 141 -29.93 -15.30 -0.54
CA GLY A 141 -30.75 -16.43 -0.01
C GLY A 141 -30.07 -17.81 -0.02
N GLN A 142 -28.73 -17.87 -0.08
CA GLN A 142 -28.01 -19.09 0.28
C GLN A 142 -27.49 -18.99 1.71
N SER A 143 -27.93 -19.95 2.55
CA SER A 143 -27.51 -20.10 3.94
C SER A 143 -25.98 -20.06 4.06
N CYS A 144 -25.49 -19.09 4.78
CA CYS A 144 -24.09 -19.04 5.23
C CYS A 144 -23.86 -20.05 6.35
#